data_0f4c0bc1168d9788acb0ba2ee2937b4a
#
_entry.id   0f4c0bc1168d9788acb0ba2ee2937b4a
#
_cell.length_a   1.000
_cell.length_b   1.000
_cell.length_c   1.000
_cell.angle_alpha   90.00
_cell.angle_beta   90.00
_cell.angle_gamma   90.00
#
_symmetry.space_group_name_H-M   'P 1'
#
loop_
_entity.id
_entity.type
_entity.pdbx_description
1 polymer ?
#
loop_
_entity_poly.entity_id
_entity_poly.type
_entity_poly.pdbx_seq_one_letter_code
_entity_poly.pdbx_strand_id
1 'polypeptide(L)'
;RLEIPRKEAKEIIDGYFASYPGVKKYMDNVVEKAKEEGFVSTIFGRRRYLNDIASHNAIARGLAERNAVNAPIQGSAADIMKIAMINVHRRFAAEGIRSRVILQVHDELVVDMLRSEQERVTAIVTECMESAAQLKVRLIADAGVGGNWLEAH
;
A
#
# COMPACT_ATOMS: atom_id res chain seq x y z
N ARG A 1 -3.22 -21.38 7.35
CA ARG A 1 -4.69 -21.57 7.51
C ARG A 1 -4.97 -21.69 9.00
N LEU A 2 -5.90 -20.88 9.53
CA LEU A 2 -6.37 -21.04 10.89
C LEU A 2 -7.30 -22.28 10.89
N GLU A 3 -7.01 -23.25 11.75
CA GLU A 3 -7.83 -24.48 11.91
C GLU A 3 -9.00 -24.20 12.89
N ILE A 4 -9.90 -23.30 12.51
CA ILE A 4 -11.10 -22.97 13.27
C ILE A 4 -12.35 -23.41 12.52
N PRO A 5 -13.42 -23.84 13.23
CA PRO A 5 -14.69 -24.19 12.63
C PRO A 5 -15.32 -23.02 11.86
N ARG A 6 -16.03 -23.30 10.76
CA ARG A 6 -16.68 -22.26 9.95
C ARG A 6 -17.63 -21.36 10.74
N LYS A 7 -18.31 -21.91 11.77
CA LYS A 7 -19.22 -21.15 12.64
C LYS A 7 -18.45 -20.09 13.43
N GLU A 8 -17.35 -20.49 14.05
CA GLU A 8 -16.49 -19.61 14.84
C GLU A 8 -15.84 -18.53 13.95
N ALA A 9 -15.33 -18.90 12.76
CA ALA A 9 -14.84 -17.95 11.80
C ALA A 9 -15.88 -16.89 11.40
N LYS A 10 -17.14 -17.33 11.21
CA LYS A 10 -18.24 -16.42 10.91
C LYS A 10 -18.52 -15.46 12.07
N GLU A 11 -18.57 -15.97 13.31
CA GLU A 11 -18.80 -15.15 14.51
C GLU A 11 -17.71 -14.08 14.67
N ILE A 12 -16.43 -14.42 14.42
CA ILE A 12 -15.31 -13.47 14.43
C ILE A 12 -15.50 -12.39 13.36
N ILE A 13 -15.86 -12.77 12.14
CA ILE A 13 -16.06 -11.83 11.02
C ILE A 13 -17.26 -10.91 11.31
N ASP A 14 -18.37 -11.46 11.77
CA ASP A 14 -19.57 -10.70 12.11
C ASP A 14 -19.28 -9.71 13.26
N GLY A 15 -18.55 -10.13 14.29
CA GLY A 15 -18.08 -9.27 15.38
C GLY A 15 -17.16 -8.15 14.91
N TYR A 16 -16.24 -8.43 13.99
CA TYR A 16 -15.38 -7.41 13.38
C TYR A 16 -16.20 -6.34 12.64
N PHE A 17 -17.13 -6.74 11.79
CA PHE A 17 -17.97 -5.80 11.05
C PHE A 17 -18.98 -5.06 11.93
N ALA A 18 -19.43 -5.66 13.03
CA ALA A 18 -20.24 -4.97 14.02
C ALA A 18 -19.43 -3.85 14.72
N SER A 19 -18.16 -4.10 15.04
CA SER A 19 -17.26 -3.13 15.65
C SER A 19 -16.80 -2.05 14.65
N TYR A 20 -16.65 -2.40 13.36
CA TYR A 20 -16.17 -1.52 12.30
C TYR A 20 -17.15 -1.43 11.11
N PRO A 21 -18.36 -0.90 11.29
CA PRO A 21 -19.38 -0.89 10.23
C PRO A 21 -18.97 -0.08 8.99
N GLY A 22 -18.09 0.91 9.15
CA GLY A 22 -17.54 1.68 8.04
C GLY A 22 -16.72 0.85 7.06
N VAL A 23 -16.02 -0.17 7.54
CA VAL A 23 -15.25 -1.11 6.70
C VAL A 23 -16.20 -1.92 5.83
N LYS A 24 -17.26 -2.49 6.42
CA LYS A 24 -18.27 -3.23 5.66
C LYS A 24 -18.93 -2.37 4.60
N LYS A 25 -19.35 -1.16 4.97
CA LYS A 25 -19.96 -0.21 4.05
C LYS A 25 -19.01 0.17 2.89
N TYR A 26 -17.71 0.35 3.18
CA TYR A 26 -16.71 0.59 2.13
C TYR A 26 -16.63 -0.57 1.15
N MET A 27 -16.54 -1.81 1.66
CA MET A 27 -16.43 -3.01 0.82
C MET A 27 -17.65 -3.17 -0.09
N ASP A 28 -18.85 -2.98 0.43
CA ASP A 28 -20.09 -3.08 -0.35
C ASP A 28 -20.15 -1.97 -1.42
N ASN A 29 -19.91 -0.73 -1.04
CA ASN A 29 -19.97 0.42 -1.95
C ASN A 29 -18.94 0.33 -3.09
N VAL A 30 -17.72 -0.13 -2.80
CA VAL A 30 -16.68 -0.24 -3.85
C VAL A 30 -17.01 -1.31 -4.88
N VAL A 31 -17.65 -2.41 -4.44
CA VAL A 31 -18.10 -3.47 -5.36
C VAL A 31 -19.27 -2.99 -6.24
N GLU A 32 -20.26 -2.30 -5.66
CA GLU A 32 -21.37 -1.73 -6.40
C GLU A 32 -20.89 -0.72 -7.44
N LYS A 33 -20.06 0.22 -7.03
CA LYS A 33 -19.45 1.19 -7.93
C LYS A 33 -18.63 0.54 -9.04
N ALA A 34 -17.89 -0.53 -8.72
CA ALA A 34 -17.14 -1.28 -9.71
C ALA A 34 -18.05 -1.98 -10.75
N LYS A 35 -19.24 -2.43 -10.34
CA LYS A 35 -20.25 -3.00 -11.27
C LYS A 35 -20.80 -1.95 -12.23
N GLU A 36 -20.98 -0.72 -11.76
CA GLU A 36 -21.49 0.39 -12.58
C GLU A 36 -20.43 0.93 -13.55
N GLU A 37 -19.19 1.14 -13.05
CA GLU A 37 -18.13 1.81 -13.81
C GLU A 37 -17.23 0.85 -14.59
N GLY A 38 -17.19 -0.43 -14.24
CA GLY A 38 -16.29 -1.44 -14.81
C GLY A 38 -14.84 -1.36 -14.32
N PHE A 39 -14.52 -0.46 -13.38
CA PHE A 39 -13.20 -0.30 -12.82
C PHE A 39 -13.24 0.20 -11.37
N VAL A 40 -12.10 0.12 -10.69
CA VAL A 40 -11.83 0.80 -9.41
C VAL A 40 -10.61 1.69 -9.55
N SER A 41 -10.45 2.66 -8.63
CA SER A 41 -9.35 3.62 -8.68
C SER A 41 -8.59 3.68 -7.36
N THR A 42 -7.29 3.96 -7.44
CA THR A 42 -6.49 4.35 -6.28
C THR A 42 -6.88 5.77 -5.80
N ILE A 43 -6.37 6.18 -4.64
CA ILE A 43 -6.56 7.55 -4.13
C ILE A 43 -5.95 8.62 -5.06
N PHE A 44 -5.02 8.23 -5.94
CA PHE A 44 -4.41 9.10 -6.96
C PHE A 44 -5.09 8.99 -8.33
N GLY A 45 -6.20 8.25 -8.44
CA GLY A 45 -7.00 8.16 -9.67
C GLY A 45 -6.51 7.12 -10.69
N ARG A 46 -5.48 6.33 -10.36
CA ARG A 46 -5.04 5.23 -11.25
C ARG A 46 -6.09 4.13 -11.26
N ARG A 47 -6.58 3.78 -12.46
CA ARG A 47 -7.67 2.83 -12.65
C ARG A 47 -7.19 1.39 -12.81
N ARG A 48 -7.98 0.45 -12.28
CA ARG A 48 -7.91 -0.98 -12.58
C ARG A 48 -9.24 -1.45 -13.11
N TYR A 49 -9.27 -1.86 -14.37
CA TYR A 49 -10.45 -2.42 -15.01
C TYR A 49 -10.75 -3.83 -14.50
N LEU A 50 -12.03 -4.15 -14.37
CA LEU A 50 -12.54 -5.39 -13.79
C LEU A 50 -13.54 -6.02 -14.76
N ASN A 51 -13.05 -6.54 -15.88
CA ASN A 51 -13.87 -7.04 -16.99
C ASN A 51 -14.87 -8.13 -16.56
N ASP A 52 -14.52 -8.91 -15.52
CA ASP A 52 -15.34 -10.02 -15.03
C ASP A 52 -16.31 -9.62 -13.89
N ILE A 53 -16.42 -8.33 -13.52
CA ILE A 53 -17.24 -7.89 -12.39
C ILE A 53 -18.72 -8.19 -12.57
N ALA A 54 -19.21 -8.22 -13.80
CA ALA A 54 -20.58 -8.58 -14.18
C ALA A 54 -20.71 -9.98 -14.79
N SER A 55 -19.68 -10.83 -14.68
CA SER A 55 -19.66 -12.17 -15.26
C SER A 55 -20.77 -13.06 -14.67
N HIS A 56 -21.43 -13.85 -15.55
CA HIS A 56 -22.38 -14.91 -15.13
C HIS A 56 -21.66 -16.06 -14.39
N ASN A 57 -20.36 -16.26 -14.64
CA ASN A 57 -19.55 -17.23 -13.94
C ASN A 57 -19.28 -16.73 -12.50
N ALA A 58 -19.86 -17.40 -11.50
CA ALA A 58 -19.75 -17.03 -10.09
C ALA A 58 -18.29 -17.01 -9.56
N ILE A 59 -17.41 -17.87 -10.10
CA ILE A 59 -16.00 -17.92 -9.71
C ILE A 59 -15.26 -16.67 -10.21
N ALA A 60 -15.41 -16.35 -11.50
CA ALA A 60 -14.81 -15.17 -12.12
C ALA A 60 -15.32 -13.88 -11.47
N ARG A 61 -16.64 -13.76 -11.28
CA ARG A 61 -17.24 -12.62 -10.59
C ARG A 61 -16.73 -12.46 -9.16
N GLY A 62 -16.68 -13.54 -8.37
CA GLY A 62 -16.17 -13.49 -6.99
C GLY A 62 -14.68 -13.10 -6.91
N LEU A 63 -13.86 -13.45 -7.91
CA LEU A 63 -12.49 -12.97 -8.01
C LEU A 63 -12.44 -11.47 -8.33
N ALA A 64 -13.27 -11.00 -9.25
CA ALA A 64 -13.37 -9.59 -9.61
C ALA A 64 -13.87 -8.74 -8.42
N GLU A 65 -14.85 -9.21 -7.65
CA GLU A 65 -15.32 -8.53 -6.43
C GLU A 65 -14.23 -8.42 -5.35
N ARG A 66 -13.44 -9.47 -5.13
CA ARG A 66 -12.27 -9.38 -4.24
C ARG A 66 -11.21 -8.39 -4.75
N ASN A 67 -10.97 -8.39 -6.06
CA ASN A 67 -10.07 -7.43 -6.68
C ASN A 67 -10.61 -5.98 -6.57
N ALA A 68 -11.92 -5.78 -6.64
CA ALA A 68 -12.54 -4.48 -6.45
C ALA A 68 -12.25 -3.90 -5.07
N VAL A 69 -12.27 -4.72 -4.03
CA VAL A 69 -11.97 -4.31 -2.65
C VAL A 69 -10.47 -4.06 -2.44
N ASN A 70 -9.63 -4.97 -2.95
CA ASN A 70 -8.19 -4.94 -2.67
C ASN A 70 -7.43 -3.93 -3.52
N ALA A 71 -7.79 -3.76 -4.78
CA ALA A 71 -7.01 -2.96 -5.73
C ALA A 71 -6.90 -1.47 -5.37
N PRO A 72 -7.94 -0.78 -4.86
CA PRO A 72 -7.78 0.59 -4.40
C PRO A 72 -6.77 0.73 -3.26
N ILE A 73 -6.77 -0.20 -2.31
CA ILE A 73 -5.88 -0.16 -1.13
C ILE A 73 -4.45 -0.49 -1.55
N GLN A 74 -4.22 -1.65 -2.13
CA GLN A 74 -2.88 -2.08 -2.57
C GLN A 74 -2.31 -1.15 -3.65
N GLY A 75 -3.15 -0.71 -4.58
CA GLY A 75 -2.75 0.23 -5.60
C GLY A 75 -2.36 1.60 -5.04
N SER A 76 -3.09 2.10 -4.04
CA SER A 76 -2.75 3.37 -3.38
C SER A 76 -1.44 3.26 -2.61
N ALA A 77 -1.19 2.16 -1.90
CA ALA A 77 0.08 1.91 -1.24
C ALA A 77 1.25 1.92 -2.26
N ALA A 78 1.09 1.23 -3.39
CA ALA A 78 2.10 1.23 -4.45
C ALA A 78 2.32 2.62 -5.08
N ASP A 79 1.28 3.45 -5.19
CA ASP A 79 1.40 4.81 -5.70
C ASP A 79 2.14 5.71 -4.70
N ILE A 80 1.85 5.58 -3.40
CA ILE A 80 2.57 6.28 -2.32
C ILE A 80 4.07 5.96 -2.38
N MET A 81 4.42 4.67 -2.48
CA MET A 81 5.83 4.26 -2.59
C MET A 81 6.52 4.85 -3.81
N LYS A 82 5.87 4.89 -4.97
CA LYS A 82 6.43 5.50 -6.18
C LYS A 82 6.65 7.00 -6.02
N ILE A 83 5.73 7.70 -5.38
CA ILE A 83 5.87 9.14 -5.08
C ILE A 83 7.04 9.35 -4.12
N ALA A 84 7.14 8.55 -3.06
CA ALA A 84 8.26 8.58 -2.12
C ALA A 84 9.60 8.39 -2.85
N MET A 85 9.73 7.35 -3.68
CA MET A 85 10.94 7.08 -4.46
C MET A 85 11.34 8.24 -5.36
N ILE A 86 10.39 8.84 -6.06
CA ILE A 86 10.63 10.00 -6.93
C ILE A 86 11.13 11.19 -6.09
N ASN A 87 10.52 11.43 -4.94
CA ASN A 87 10.90 12.51 -4.04
C ASN A 87 12.30 12.30 -3.46
N VAL A 88 12.62 11.07 -3.00
CA VAL A 88 13.98 10.72 -2.54
C VAL A 88 15.01 10.94 -3.64
N HIS A 89 14.74 10.44 -4.85
CA HIS A 89 15.66 10.60 -5.98
C HIS A 89 15.93 12.07 -6.30
N ARG A 90 14.87 12.89 -6.33
CA ARG A 90 15.00 14.35 -6.59
C ARG A 90 15.77 15.06 -5.48
N ARG A 91 15.52 14.72 -4.23
CA ARG A 91 16.21 15.29 -3.07
C ARG A 91 17.69 14.91 -3.07
N PHE A 92 18.01 13.65 -3.32
CA PHE A 92 19.39 13.19 -3.42
C PHE A 92 20.14 13.95 -4.51
N ALA A 93 19.54 14.12 -5.69
CA ALA A 93 20.15 14.88 -6.78
C ALA A 93 20.33 16.36 -6.43
N ALA A 94 19.34 17.01 -5.84
CA ALA A 94 19.38 18.43 -5.48
C ALA A 94 20.41 18.74 -4.38
N GLU A 95 20.63 17.81 -3.45
CA GLU A 95 21.55 17.99 -2.32
C GLU A 95 22.93 17.37 -2.56
N GLY A 96 23.19 16.84 -3.76
CA GLY A 96 24.46 16.22 -4.11
C GLY A 96 24.78 14.94 -3.33
N ILE A 97 23.77 14.23 -2.85
CA ILE A 97 23.91 12.96 -2.13
C ILE A 97 24.45 11.89 -3.10
N ARG A 98 25.47 11.18 -2.67
CA ARG A 98 26.14 10.13 -3.44
C ARG A 98 25.56 8.74 -3.16
N SER A 99 24.90 8.56 -2.03
CA SER A 99 24.13 7.37 -1.68
C SER A 99 23.03 7.11 -2.70
N ARG A 100 22.60 5.84 -2.85
CA ARG A 100 21.67 5.45 -3.91
C ARG A 100 20.58 4.52 -3.38
N VAL A 101 19.33 4.78 -3.76
CA VAL A 101 18.25 3.80 -3.61
C VAL A 101 18.53 2.65 -4.59
N ILE A 102 18.66 1.43 -4.08
CA ILE A 102 19.02 0.25 -4.86
C ILE A 102 17.88 -0.75 -5.02
N LEU A 103 16.98 -0.83 -4.03
CA LEU A 103 15.83 -1.73 -4.07
C LEU A 103 14.59 -1.06 -3.48
N GLN A 104 13.41 -1.50 -3.95
CA GLN A 104 12.12 -1.26 -3.33
C GLN A 104 11.47 -2.64 -3.14
N VAL A 105 11.15 -2.96 -1.89
CA VAL A 105 10.56 -4.24 -1.50
C VAL A 105 9.31 -3.95 -0.68
N HIS A 106 8.14 -4.33 -1.20
CA HIS A 106 6.84 -4.01 -0.59
C HIS A 106 6.68 -2.53 -0.24
N ASP A 107 6.84 -2.15 1.01
CA ASP A 107 6.73 -0.82 1.59
C ASP A 107 8.08 -0.25 2.11
N GLU A 108 9.18 -0.89 1.72
CA GLU A 108 10.55 -0.51 2.11
C GLU A 108 11.34 0.06 0.94
N LEU A 109 12.25 0.99 1.26
CA LEU A 109 13.33 1.47 0.38
C LEU A 109 14.68 1.07 0.97
N VAL A 110 15.46 0.33 0.18
CA VAL A 110 16.84 -0.03 0.56
C VAL A 110 17.80 0.93 -0.13
N VAL A 111 18.68 1.53 0.67
CA VAL A 111 19.66 2.52 0.22
C VAL A 111 21.06 1.99 0.46
N ASP A 112 21.87 1.92 -0.59
CA ASP A 112 23.31 1.79 -0.46
C ASP A 112 23.89 3.15 -0.06
N MET A 113 24.34 3.25 1.18
CA MET A 113 24.56 4.51 1.86
C MET A 113 26.03 4.71 2.23
N LEU A 114 26.58 5.87 1.89
CA LEU A 114 27.87 6.31 2.41
C LEU A 114 27.74 6.67 3.89
N ARG A 115 28.63 6.16 4.71
CA ARG A 115 28.61 6.40 6.18
C ARG A 115 28.63 7.90 6.53
N SER A 116 29.34 8.71 5.74
CA SER A 116 29.40 10.16 5.93
C SER A 116 28.10 10.89 5.64
N GLU A 117 27.15 10.24 4.97
CA GLU A 117 25.84 10.81 4.59
C GLU A 117 24.70 10.25 5.44
N GLN A 118 24.98 9.36 6.41
CA GLN A 118 23.98 8.59 7.14
C GLN A 118 22.85 9.44 7.72
N GLU A 119 23.16 10.44 8.52
CA GLU A 119 22.15 11.29 9.16
C GLU A 119 21.28 12.00 8.11
N ARG A 120 21.92 12.54 7.07
CA ARG A 120 21.20 13.27 6.03
C ARG A 120 20.35 12.38 5.16
N VAL A 121 20.85 11.22 4.75
CA VAL A 121 20.12 10.22 3.96
C VAL A 121 18.92 9.71 4.74
N THR A 122 19.10 9.33 6.02
CA THR A 122 18.00 8.88 6.88
C THR A 122 16.90 9.95 6.98
N ALA A 123 17.27 11.21 7.25
CA ALA A 123 16.30 12.29 7.31
C ALA A 123 15.53 12.48 6.00
N ILE A 124 16.24 12.52 4.86
CA ILE A 124 15.61 12.70 3.54
C ILE A 124 14.64 11.55 3.23
N VAL A 125 15.06 10.31 3.44
CA VAL A 125 14.21 9.13 3.12
C VAL A 125 12.96 9.14 3.98
N THR A 126 13.09 9.32 5.30
CA THR A 126 11.96 9.37 6.23
C THR A 126 11.00 10.51 5.87
N GLU A 127 11.49 11.75 5.68
CA GLU A 127 10.66 12.89 5.28
C GLU A 127 9.92 12.63 3.96
N CYS A 128 10.60 12.09 2.95
CA CYS A 128 10.01 11.82 1.65
C CYS A 128 8.96 10.71 1.70
N MET A 129 9.15 9.68 2.53
CA MET A 129 8.18 8.60 2.71
C MET A 129 6.95 9.10 3.49
N GLU A 130 7.15 9.79 4.60
CA GLU A 130 6.06 10.32 5.42
C GLU A 130 5.23 11.39 4.71
N SER A 131 5.84 12.19 3.85
CA SER A 131 5.18 13.26 3.10
C SER A 131 4.63 12.84 1.73
N ALA A 132 4.79 11.57 1.33
CA ALA A 132 4.40 11.08 0.00
C ALA A 132 2.89 11.17 -0.26
N ALA A 133 2.06 11.17 0.77
CA ALA A 133 0.62 11.38 0.67
C ALA A 133 0.07 12.10 1.91
N GLN A 134 -0.95 12.92 1.70
CA GLN A 134 -1.73 13.51 2.79
C GLN A 134 -2.95 12.64 3.08
N LEU A 135 -2.88 11.87 4.14
CA LEU A 135 -3.95 10.99 4.60
C LEU A 135 -4.57 11.52 5.90
N LYS A 136 -5.75 10.99 6.26
CA LYS A 136 -6.39 11.27 7.56
C LYS A 136 -5.60 10.71 8.74
N VAL A 137 -4.77 9.70 8.50
CA VAL A 137 -3.81 9.13 9.45
C VAL A 137 -2.40 9.46 8.97
N ARG A 138 -1.51 9.72 9.92
CA ARG A 138 -0.11 10.03 9.60
C ARG A 138 0.58 8.78 9.04
N LEU A 139 1.35 8.96 7.96
CA LEU A 139 2.34 7.98 7.54
C LEU A 139 3.55 8.09 8.47
N ILE A 140 4.06 6.96 8.91
CA ILE A 140 5.26 6.86 9.75
C ILE A 140 6.24 5.95 9.01
N ALA A 141 7.49 6.39 8.92
CA ALA A 141 8.58 5.63 8.33
C ALA A 141 9.69 5.44 9.36
N ASP A 142 9.98 4.19 9.70
CA ASP A 142 11.10 3.82 10.55
C ASP A 142 12.34 3.55 9.68
N ALA A 143 13.51 3.91 10.18
CA ALA A 143 14.77 3.72 9.47
C ALA A 143 15.73 2.87 10.29
N GLY A 144 16.13 1.72 9.76
CA GLY A 144 17.21 0.88 10.27
C GLY A 144 18.50 1.08 9.49
N VAL A 145 19.65 0.92 10.14
CA VAL A 145 20.97 1.02 9.53
C VAL A 145 21.84 -0.16 9.97
N GLY A 146 22.46 -0.84 9.02
CA GLY A 146 23.32 -1.99 9.29
C GLY A 146 24.40 -2.17 8.22
N GLY A 147 25.29 -3.11 8.41
CA GLY A 147 26.31 -3.48 7.43
C GLY A 147 25.74 -4.22 6.22
N ASN A 148 24.53 -4.70 6.32
CA ASN A 148 23.76 -5.35 5.27
C ASN A 148 22.25 -5.23 5.58
N TRP A 149 21.39 -5.60 4.63
CA TRP A 149 19.93 -5.48 4.80
C TRP A 149 19.37 -6.25 6.00
N LEU A 150 19.89 -7.45 6.29
CA LEU A 150 19.44 -8.26 7.43
C LEU A 150 19.73 -7.58 8.79
N GLU A 151 20.84 -6.86 8.89
CA GLU A 151 21.20 -6.13 10.10
C GLU A 151 20.44 -4.81 10.26
N ALA A 152 19.95 -4.26 9.14
CA ALA A 152 19.17 -3.01 9.13
C ALA A 152 17.68 -3.24 9.38
N HIS A 153 17.22 -4.50 9.41
CA HIS A 153 15.80 -4.88 9.50
C HIS A 153 15.38 -5.37 10.91
#